data_97328995d630ad30a533ed11021c39a5
#
_entry.id   97328995d630ad30a533ed11021c39a5
#
_cell.length_a   1.000
_cell.length_b   1.000
_cell.length_c   1.000
_cell.angle_alpha   90.00
_cell.angle_beta   90.00
_cell.angle_gamma   90.00
#
_symmetry.space_group_name_H-M   'P 1'
#
loop_
_entity.id
_entity.type
_entity.pdbx_description
1 polymer ?
#
loop_
_entity_poly.entity_id
_entity_poly.type
_entity_poly.pdbx_seq_one_letter_code
_entity_poly.pdbx_strand_id
1 'polypeptide(L)'
;MKPAIIGIYGKSNTGKTTLMVDIINKLTEEGFKIASVKISDKNIDIDSEGKDTWNHAKAGSKLVVLCSKNETDFLLKKRENIDKVVEQISSIGNYDLILVEGAKENYIPKIRLGDIDIRENTVLTYSGDFKELIGLIKKEINRRNYMKDMLIKVNGEPIPLTEFPTEFIKNTVCGMLKSLKGVDEIKDIEIRFEM
;
A
#
# COMPACT_ATOMS: atom_id res chain seq x y z
N MET A 1 -4.70 8.42 4.56
CA MET A 1 -4.75 7.96 3.15
C MET A 1 -4.64 6.45 3.15
N LYS A 2 -5.43 5.69 2.34
CA LYS A 2 -5.20 4.24 2.24
C LYS A 2 -4.22 3.99 1.08
N PRO A 3 -3.00 3.50 1.34
CA PRO A 3 -2.02 3.20 0.30
C PRO A 3 -2.49 2.06 -0.62
N ALA A 4 -1.92 1.95 -1.82
CA ALA A 4 -2.02 0.73 -2.59
C ALA A 4 -1.34 -0.41 -1.82
N ILE A 5 -1.81 -1.64 -1.99
CA ILE A 5 -1.22 -2.81 -1.32
C ILE A 5 -0.95 -3.85 -2.40
N ILE A 6 0.29 -4.34 -2.48
CA ILE A 6 0.69 -5.40 -3.41
C ILE A 6 1.48 -6.46 -2.68
N GLY A 7 1.08 -7.70 -2.85
CA GLY A 7 1.77 -8.86 -2.30
C GLY A 7 2.80 -9.43 -3.27
N ILE A 8 3.90 -9.97 -2.75
CA ILE A 8 4.88 -10.76 -3.50
C ILE A 8 4.98 -12.12 -2.83
N TYR A 9 4.82 -13.19 -3.60
CA TYR A 9 4.90 -14.54 -3.08
C TYR A 9 5.67 -15.49 -4.00
N GLY A 10 6.18 -16.57 -3.44
CA GLY A 10 6.99 -17.59 -4.11
C GLY A 10 7.67 -18.49 -3.08
N LYS A 11 8.32 -19.57 -3.51
CA LYS A 11 9.10 -20.47 -2.62
C LYS A 11 10.23 -19.69 -1.93
N SER A 12 10.79 -20.28 -0.89
CA SER A 12 12.03 -19.75 -0.28
C SER A 12 13.14 -19.70 -1.32
N ASN A 13 13.99 -18.67 -1.23
CA ASN A 13 15.17 -18.47 -2.11
C ASN A 13 14.85 -18.28 -3.60
N THR A 14 13.63 -17.82 -3.96
CA THR A 14 13.28 -17.48 -5.35
C THR A 14 13.61 -16.02 -5.73
N GLY A 15 14.31 -15.27 -4.88
CA GLY A 15 14.65 -13.88 -5.17
C GLY A 15 13.59 -12.85 -4.77
N LYS A 16 12.56 -13.23 -3.97
CA LYS A 16 11.50 -12.28 -3.54
C LYS A 16 12.07 -11.03 -2.88
N THR A 17 12.98 -11.21 -1.93
CA THR A 17 13.58 -10.07 -1.20
C THR A 17 14.39 -9.18 -2.14
N THR A 18 15.15 -9.76 -3.08
CA THR A 18 15.88 -9.01 -4.10
C THR A 18 14.91 -8.19 -4.95
N LEU A 19 13.86 -8.83 -5.46
CA LEU A 19 12.84 -8.13 -6.26
C LEU A 19 12.17 -7.01 -5.47
N MET A 20 11.85 -7.22 -4.19
CA MET A 20 11.30 -6.16 -3.34
C MET A 20 12.25 -4.97 -3.21
N VAL A 21 13.53 -5.24 -2.99
CA VAL A 21 14.56 -4.18 -2.91
C VAL A 21 14.65 -3.40 -4.21
N ASP A 22 14.65 -4.08 -5.36
CA ASP A 22 14.70 -3.44 -6.68
C ASP A 22 13.45 -2.57 -6.93
N ILE A 23 12.26 -3.06 -6.56
CA ILE A 23 11.01 -2.29 -6.65
C ILE A 23 11.06 -1.05 -5.76
N ILE A 24 11.48 -1.21 -4.48
CA ILE A 24 11.58 -0.11 -3.52
C ILE A 24 12.54 0.95 -4.06
N ASN A 25 13.75 0.57 -4.48
CA ASN A 25 14.73 1.48 -5.02
C ASN A 25 14.16 2.27 -6.21
N LYS A 26 13.59 1.56 -7.19
CA LYS A 26 13.04 2.17 -8.40
C LYS A 26 11.94 3.18 -8.10
N LEU A 27 10.99 2.83 -7.22
CA LEU A 27 9.86 3.69 -6.92
C LEU A 27 10.24 4.85 -6.00
N THR A 28 11.17 4.67 -5.05
CA THR A 28 11.66 5.76 -4.20
C THR A 28 12.49 6.77 -4.97
N GLU A 29 13.29 6.35 -5.96
CA GLU A 29 13.96 7.24 -6.91
C GLU A 29 12.96 8.11 -7.70
N GLU A 30 11.77 7.61 -7.95
CA GLU A 30 10.70 8.34 -8.63
C GLU A 30 9.82 9.17 -7.67
N GLY A 31 10.15 9.21 -6.38
CA GLY A 31 9.50 10.04 -5.37
C GLY A 31 8.31 9.39 -4.66
N PHE A 32 8.01 8.11 -4.92
CA PHE A 32 6.96 7.37 -4.19
C PHE A 32 7.41 7.03 -2.77
N LYS A 33 6.48 7.12 -1.82
CA LYS A 33 6.69 6.72 -0.42
C LYS A 33 6.23 5.28 -0.23
N ILE A 34 7.18 4.40 0.09
CA ILE A 34 6.95 2.95 0.18
C ILE A 34 7.04 2.49 1.63
N ALA A 35 6.08 1.71 2.08
CA ALA A 35 6.20 0.87 3.26
C ALA A 35 6.36 -0.59 2.85
N SER A 36 7.09 -1.38 3.62
CA SER A 36 7.26 -2.81 3.37
C SER A 36 6.84 -3.63 4.59
N VAL A 37 6.21 -4.76 4.33
CA VAL A 37 5.79 -5.73 5.35
C VAL A 37 6.30 -7.10 4.97
N LYS A 38 6.88 -7.83 5.93
CA LYS A 38 7.24 -9.24 5.76
C LYS A 38 6.36 -10.11 6.65
N ILE A 39 5.60 -10.99 6.02
CA ILE A 39 4.81 -12.02 6.73
C ILE A 39 5.63 -13.30 6.79
N SER A 40 5.83 -13.83 8.00
CA SER A 40 6.52 -15.11 8.22
C SER A 40 5.73 -15.97 9.20
N ASP A 41 5.67 -17.26 8.90
CA ASP A 41 5.13 -18.26 9.87
C ASP A 41 6.22 -18.80 10.80
N LYS A 42 7.47 -18.34 10.63
CA LYS A 42 8.59 -18.69 11.50
C LYS A 42 8.64 -17.74 12.69
N ASN A 43 9.10 -18.22 13.83
CA ASN A 43 9.45 -17.35 14.95
C ASN A 43 10.74 -16.59 14.60
N ILE A 44 10.61 -15.31 14.33
CA ILE A 44 11.72 -14.42 13.99
C ILE A 44 11.63 -13.24 14.95
N ASP A 45 12.67 -13.06 15.76
CA ASP A 45 12.84 -11.86 16.57
C ASP A 45 13.80 -10.91 15.86
N ILE A 46 13.41 -9.63 15.75
CA ILE A 46 14.27 -8.55 15.24
C ILE A 46 15.20 -8.07 16.37
N ASP A 47 14.70 -8.12 17.60
CA ASP A 47 15.45 -7.74 18.80
C ASP A 47 16.42 -8.84 19.23
N SER A 48 17.51 -8.47 19.90
CA SER A 48 18.56 -9.37 20.32
C SER A 48 18.54 -9.58 21.84
N GLU A 49 18.75 -10.82 22.27
CA GLU A 49 18.85 -11.17 23.69
C GLU A 49 19.93 -10.32 24.41
N GLY A 50 19.59 -9.83 25.59
CA GLY A 50 20.47 -9.04 26.44
C GLY A 50 20.44 -7.54 26.21
N LYS A 51 19.75 -7.04 25.18
CA LYS A 51 19.52 -5.59 25.00
C LYS A 51 18.43 -5.07 25.93
N ASP A 52 18.44 -3.78 26.19
CA ASP A 52 17.45 -3.12 27.07
C ASP A 52 16.02 -3.33 26.57
N THR A 53 15.81 -3.16 25.26
CA THR A 53 14.52 -3.39 24.59
C THR A 53 14.02 -4.81 24.77
N TRP A 54 14.90 -5.79 24.64
CA TRP A 54 14.58 -7.20 24.88
C TRP A 54 14.20 -7.46 26.35
N ASN A 55 14.97 -6.86 27.30
CA ASN A 55 14.68 -6.96 28.73
C ASN A 55 13.33 -6.36 29.09
N HIS A 56 12.97 -5.19 28.51
CA HIS A 56 11.64 -4.57 28.69
C HIS A 56 10.52 -5.51 28.19
N ALA A 57 10.69 -6.10 27.02
CA ALA A 57 9.72 -7.06 26.48
C ALA A 57 9.57 -8.30 27.36
N LYS A 58 10.70 -8.85 27.84
CA LYS A 58 10.73 -10.03 28.73
C LYS A 58 10.09 -9.75 30.09
N ALA A 59 10.22 -8.53 30.59
CA ALA A 59 9.56 -8.08 31.81
C ALA A 59 8.04 -7.90 31.67
N GLY A 60 7.49 -8.02 30.44
CA GLY A 60 6.04 -8.04 30.18
C GLY A 60 5.52 -6.84 29.38
N SER A 61 6.36 -5.94 28.91
CA SER A 61 5.95 -4.84 28.02
C SER A 61 5.37 -5.41 26.72
N LYS A 62 4.16 -4.99 26.36
CA LYS A 62 3.46 -5.44 25.13
C LYS A 62 3.85 -4.65 23.90
N LEU A 63 4.36 -3.42 24.09
CA LEU A 63 4.92 -2.55 23.07
C LEU A 63 6.20 -1.95 23.63
N VAL A 64 7.32 -2.15 22.94
CA VAL A 64 8.58 -1.50 23.23
C VAL A 64 8.89 -0.55 22.09
N VAL A 65 9.23 0.69 22.42
CA VAL A 65 9.63 1.70 21.44
C VAL A 65 11.05 2.11 21.71
N LEU A 66 11.90 2.00 20.69
CA LEU A 66 13.25 2.54 20.71
C LEU A 66 13.27 3.82 19.88
N CYS A 67 13.60 4.94 20.52
CA CYS A 67 13.89 6.20 19.84
C CYS A 67 15.40 6.40 19.85
N SER A 68 16.03 6.32 18.69
CA SER A 68 17.45 6.59 18.51
C SER A 68 17.68 7.93 17.81
N LYS A 69 18.92 8.27 17.55
CA LYS A 69 19.28 9.49 16.81
C LYS A 69 18.76 9.48 15.36
N ASN A 70 18.67 8.30 14.75
CA ASN A 70 18.43 8.15 13.32
C ASN A 70 17.11 7.43 12.98
N GLU A 71 16.52 6.71 13.93
CA GLU A 71 15.37 5.86 13.69
C GLU A 71 14.48 5.69 14.93
N THR A 72 13.26 5.28 14.74
CA THR A 72 12.33 4.89 15.79
C THR A 72 11.73 3.54 15.45
N ASP A 73 11.94 2.55 16.33
CA ASP A 73 11.44 1.20 16.18
C ASP A 73 10.26 0.95 17.10
N PHE A 74 9.18 0.36 16.56
CA PHE A 74 8.01 -0.08 17.32
C PHE A 74 7.98 -1.60 17.34
N LEU A 75 8.28 -2.19 18.49
CA LEU A 75 8.30 -3.64 18.69
C LEU A 75 7.03 -4.10 19.39
N LEU A 76 5.98 -4.39 18.61
CA LEU A 76 4.73 -4.93 19.13
C LEU A 76 4.87 -6.44 19.37
N LYS A 77 4.84 -6.88 20.62
CA LYS A 77 5.07 -8.29 21.03
C LYS A 77 3.78 -9.12 20.92
N LYS A 78 3.09 -9.02 19.80
CA LYS A 78 1.97 -9.88 19.38
C LYS A 78 1.87 -9.93 17.86
N ARG A 79 1.34 -11.03 17.34
CA ARG A 79 1.00 -11.12 15.91
C ARG A 79 -0.29 -10.37 15.65
N GLU A 80 -0.26 -9.48 14.66
CA GLU A 80 -1.46 -8.81 14.12
C GLU A 80 -1.80 -9.40 12.74
N ASN A 81 -3.06 -9.25 12.34
CA ASN A 81 -3.46 -9.51 10.96
C ASN A 81 -3.03 -8.35 10.07
N ILE A 82 -2.97 -8.60 8.76
CA ILE A 82 -2.47 -7.60 7.81
C ILE A 82 -3.32 -6.33 7.77
N ASP A 83 -4.63 -6.41 7.99
CA ASP A 83 -5.51 -5.24 7.98
C ASP A 83 -5.12 -4.25 9.09
N LYS A 84 -4.88 -4.75 10.31
CA LYS A 84 -4.41 -3.93 11.42
C LYS A 84 -3.01 -3.38 11.19
N VAL A 85 -2.12 -4.17 10.58
CA VAL A 85 -0.77 -3.70 10.21
C VAL A 85 -0.88 -2.55 9.21
N VAL A 86 -1.73 -2.66 8.20
CA VAL A 86 -1.99 -1.61 7.21
C VAL A 86 -2.59 -0.34 7.86
N GLU A 87 -3.53 -0.49 8.81
CA GLU A 87 -4.09 0.63 9.57
C GLU A 87 -3.00 1.34 10.39
N GLN A 88 -2.15 0.60 11.08
CA GLN A 88 -1.04 1.14 11.85
C GLN A 88 -0.03 1.87 10.97
N ILE A 89 0.38 1.28 9.84
CA ILE A 89 1.26 1.95 8.86
C ILE A 89 0.63 3.26 8.38
N SER A 90 -0.68 3.25 8.07
CA SER A 90 -1.40 4.43 7.61
C SER A 90 -1.54 5.51 8.68
N SER A 91 -1.47 5.17 9.97
CA SER A 91 -1.47 6.12 11.09
C SER A 91 -0.09 6.75 11.34
N ILE A 92 1.00 6.03 11.00
CA ILE A 92 2.36 6.52 11.18
C ILE A 92 2.73 7.53 10.09
N GLY A 93 2.25 7.34 8.87
CA GLY A 93 2.61 8.23 7.76
C GLY A 93 1.76 8.05 6.50
N ASN A 94 2.00 8.94 5.55
CA ASN A 94 1.37 8.86 4.24
C ASN A 94 2.28 8.07 3.29
N TYR A 95 1.86 6.89 2.90
CA TYR A 95 2.54 6.02 1.95
C TYR A 95 1.69 5.85 0.69
N ASP A 96 2.34 5.75 -0.47
CA ASP A 96 1.69 5.49 -1.75
C ASP A 96 1.46 4.00 -1.97
N LEU A 97 2.38 3.17 -1.46
CA LEU A 97 2.36 1.72 -1.62
C LEU A 97 2.82 1.01 -0.34
N ILE A 98 2.15 -0.08 0.00
CA ILE A 98 2.62 -1.10 0.95
C ILE A 98 2.95 -2.37 0.16
N LEU A 99 4.22 -2.75 0.15
CA LEU A 99 4.69 -4.02 -0.40
C LEU A 99 4.68 -5.09 0.68
N VAL A 100 4.04 -6.24 0.41
CA VAL A 100 3.89 -7.32 1.37
C VAL A 100 4.59 -8.58 0.88
N GLU A 101 5.73 -8.95 1.48
CA GLU A 101 6.38 -10.24 1.24
C GLU A 101 5.60 -11.36 1.95
N GLY A 102 5.15 -12.34 1.19
CA GLY A 102 4.47 -13.52 1.71
C GLY A 102 2.95 -13.39 1.85
N ALA A 103 2.31 -12.39 1.25
CA ALA A 103 0.86 -12.18 1.30
C ALA A 103 0.07 -13.43 0.92
N LYS A 104 -0.95 -13.76 1.74
CA LYS A 104 -1.85 -14.91 1.54
C LYS A 104 -3.30 -14.49 1.30
N GLU A 105 -3.65 -13.28 1.70
CA GLU A 105 -5.02 -12.74 1.70
C GLU A 105 -5.57 -12.63 0.28
N ASN A 106 -6.80 -13.11 0.07
CA ASN A 106 -7.39 -13.23 -1.27
C ASN A 106 -7.68 -11.88 -1.93
N TYR A 107 -7.92 -10.84 -1.13
CA TYR A 107 -8.21 -9.49 -1.63
C TYR A 107 -6.98 -8.67 -2.03
N ILE A 108 -5.76 -9.09 -1.63
CA ILE A 108 -4.53 -8.39 -1.99
C ILE A 108 -4.09 -8.81 -3.40
N PRO A 109 -3.91 -7.88 -4.37
CA PRO A 109 -3.28 -8.16 -5.64
C PRO A 109 -1.86 -8.69 -5.43
N LYS A 110 -1.50 -9.79 -6.08
CA LYS A 110 -0.23 -10.50 -5.84
C LYS A 110 0.58 -10.70 -7.10
N ILE A 111 1.90 -10.61 -6.92
CA ILE A 111 2.91 -10.96 -7.90
C ILE A 111 3.51 -12.29 -7.50
N ARG A 112 3.46 -13.25 -8.42
CA ARG A 112 4.01 -14.59 -8.26
C ARG A 112 5.46 -14.64 -8.73
N LEU A 113 6.35 -15.23 -7.92
CA LEU A 113 7.73 -15.55 -8.29
C LEU A 113 7.98 -17.04 -8.32
N GLY A 114 8.54 -17.49 -9.44
CA GLY A 114 8.92 -18.90 -9.64
C GLY A 114 7.72 -19.83 -9.81
N ASP A 115 8.01 -21.11 -9.85
CA ASP A 115 7.00 -22.16 -10.03
C ASP A 115 6.41 -22.60 -8.68
N ILE A 116 5.24 -22.09 -8.38
CA ILE A 116 4.41 -22.37 -7.21
C ILE A 116 2.94 -22.21 -7.63
N ASP A 117 2.03 -22.88 -6.91
CA ASP A 117 0.60 -22.76 -7.20
C ASP A 117 0.13 -21.32 -7.23
N ILE A 118 -0.73 -21.02 -8.19
CA ILE A 118 -1.30 -19.68 -8.37
C ILE A 118 -2.27 -19.41 -7.22
N ARG A 119 -2.03 -18.33 -6.49
CA ARG A 119 -2.93 -17.84 -5.45
C ARG A 119 -4.01 -16.95 -6.05
N GLU A 120 -5.14 -16.91 -5.39
CA GLU A 120 -6.23 -15.98 -5.74
C GLU A 120 -5.74 -14.54 -5.79
N ASN A 121 -6.27 -13.77 -6.75
CA ASN A 121 -5.86 -12.40 -7.04
C ASN A 121 -4.36 -12.25 -7.42
N THR A 122 -3.79 -13.26 -8.09
CA THR A 122 -2.48 -13.13 -8.74
C THR A 122 -2.65 -12.32 -10.02
N VAL A 123 -2.07 -11.14 -10.05
CA VAL A 123 -2.18 -10.17 -11.16
C VAL A 123 -1.01 -10.25 -12.14
N LEU A 124 0.11 -10.83 -11.72
CA LEU A 124 1.30 -11.02 -12.55
C LEU A 124 2.09 -12.25 -12.08
N THR A 125 2.58 -13.06 -13.01
CA THR A 125 3.68 -13.99 -12.79
C THR A 125 4.95 -13.36 -13.33
N TYR A 126 5.86 -12.98 -12.44
CA TYR A 126 7.09 -12.30 -12.83
C TYR A 126 8.04 -13.24 -13.58
N SER A 127 8.33 -12.89 -14.83
CA SER A 127 9.20 -13.65 -15.74
C SER A 127 10.54 -12.96 -16.02
N GLY A 128 10.82 -11.82 -15.36
CA GLY A 128 12.03 -11.02 -15.56
C GLY A 128 11.78 -9.66 -16.22
N ASP A 129 10.59 -9.38 -16.73
CA ASP A 129 10.26 -8.05 -17.27
C ASP A 129 9.96 -7.06 -16.13
N PHE A 130 11.02 -6.38 -15.70
CA PHE A 130 10.94 -5.41 -14.62
C PHE A 130 10.13 -4.15 -15.02
N LYS A 131 10.12 -3.80 -16.31
CA LYS A 131 9.36 -2.64 -16.80
C LYS A 131 7.86 -2.90 -16.75
N GLU A 132 7.42 -4.09 -17.17
CA GLU A 132 6.02 -4.51 -17.05
C GLU A 132 5.57 -4.49 -15.58
N LEU A 133 6.39 -5.06 -14.70
CA LEU A 133 6.13 -5.10 -13.27
C LEU A 133 5.94 -3.71 -12.66
N ILE A 134 6.87 -2.79 -12.90
CA ILE A 134 6.78 -1.41 -12.40
C ILE A 134 5.58 -0.68 -13.00
N GLY A 135 5.27 -0.90 -14.27
CA GLY A 135 4.07 -0.35 -14.93
C GLY A 135 2.77 -0.79 -14.24
N LEU A 136 2.65 -2.09 -13.90
CA LEU A 136 1.54 -2.63 -13.16
C LEU A 136 1.42 -2.02 -11.76
N ILE A 137 2.52 -1.94 -11.01
CA ILE A 137 2.52 -1.37 -9.67
C ILE A 137 2.08 0.11 -9.70
N LYS A 138 2.61 0.90 -10.60
CA LYS A 138 2.20 2.30 -10.79
C LYS A 138 0.73 2.45 -11.13
N LYS A 139 0.20 1.55 -11.97
CA LYS A 139 -1.23 1.52 -12.29
C LYS A 139 -2.07 1.28 -11.03
N GLU A 140 -1.66 0.38 -10.13
CA GLU A 140 -2.36 0.13 -8.87
C GLU A 140 -2.26 1.33 -7.90
N ILE A 141 -1.10 1.99 -7.81
CA ILE A 141 -0.95 3.23 -7.04
C ILE A 141 -1.90 4.31 -7.56
N ASN A 142 -1.88 4.55 -8.88
CA ASN A 142 -2.69 5.58 -9.52
C ASN A 142 -4.20 5.28 -9.36
N ARG A 143 -4.62 4.02 -9.55
CA ARG A 143 -6.01 3.61 -9.34
C ARG A 143 -6.52 3.99 -7.94
N ARG A 144 -5.71 3.80 -6.91
CA ARG A 144 -6.04 4.20 -5.54
C ARG A 144 -6.09 5.72 -5.36
N ASN A 145 -5.20 6.44 -6.03
CA ASN A 145 -5.21 7.91 -6.03
C ASN A 145 -6.45 8.46 -6.74
N TYR A 146 -6.85 7.91 -7.90
CA TYR A 146 -8.09 8.32 -8.59
C TYR A 146 -9.34 8.12 -7.74
N MET A 147 -9.47 6.98 -7.06
CA MET A 147 -10.59 6.71 -6.14
C MET A 147 -10.63 7.65 -4.93
N LYS A 148 -9.51 8.28 -4.61
CA LYS A 148 -9.35 9.20 -3.49
C LYS A 148 -9.74 10.64 -3.84
N ASP A 149 -9.48 11.05 -5.08
CA ASP A 149 -9.70 12.41 -5.53
C ASP A 149 -11.17 12.72 -5.82
N MET A 150 -12.07 11.72 -5.74
CA MET A 150 -13.48 11.90 -5.96
C MET A 150 -14.32 11.13 -4.92
N LEU A 151 -15.14 11.88 -4.18
CA LEU A 151 -16.14 11.32 -3.28
C LEU A 151 -17.53 11.73 -3.77
N ILE A 152 -18.35 10.73 -4.14
CA ILE A 152 -19.76 10.96 -4.42
C ILE A 152 -20.59 10.46 -3.23
N LYS A 153 -21.48 11.30 -2.74
CA LYS A 153 -22.49 10.95 -1.72
C LYS A 153 -23.88 11.15 -2.30
N VAL A 154 -24.77 10.22 -1.99
CA VAL A 154 -26.20 10.33 -2.30
C VAL A 154 -26.94 10.15 -0.98
N ASN A 155 -27.76 11.13 -0.62
CA ASN A 155 -28.47 11.18 0.68
C ASN A 155 -27.52 11.07 1.89
N GLY A 156 -26.29 11.62 1.78
CA GLY A 156 -25.27 11.57 2.83
C GLY A 156 -24.38 10.32 2.81
N GLU A 157 -24.78 9.26 2.11
CA GLU A 157 -24.06 7.99 2.04
C GLU A 157 -23.05 7.97 0.88
N PRO A 158 -21.78 7.53 1.11
CA PRO A 158 -20.78 7.44 0.07
C PRO A 158 -21.12 6.32 -0.92
N ILE A 159 -21.06 6.65 -2.21
CA ILE A 159 -21.23 5.68 -3.28
C ILE A 159 -19.87 5.15 -3.69
N PRO A 160 -19.61 3.83 -3.58
CA PRO A 160 -18.37 3.22 -4.05
C PRO A 160 -18.30 3.27 -5.58
N LEU A 161 -17.25 3.87 -6.10
CA LEU A 161 -17.00 3.97 -7.53
C LEU A 161 -15.82 3.07 -7.93
N THR A 162 -15.92 2.45 -9.10
CA THR A 162 -14.79 1.79 -9.75
C THR A 162 -14.03 2.79 -10.63
N GLU A 163 -12.88 2.36 -11.18
CA GLU A 163 -11.97 3.22 -11.97
C GLU A 163 -12.69 3.94 -13.12
N PHE A 164 -13.40 3.18 -13.96
CA PHE A 164 -14.06 3.73 -15.14
C PHE A 164 -15.15 4.80 -14.83
N PRO A 165 -16.11 4.56 -13.93
CA PRO A 165 -17.08 5.61 -13.55
C PRO A 165 -16.38 6.83 -12.92
N THR A 166 -15.33 6.64 -12.12
CA THR A 166 -14.58 7.73 -11.51
C THR A 166 -13.94 8.62 -12.57
N GLU A 167 -13.21 8.02 -13.51
CA GLU A 167 -12.58 8.77 -14.61
C GLU A 167 -13.62 9.46 -15.51
N PHE A 168 -14.67 8.74 -15.86
CA PHE A 168 -15.73 9.29 -16.71
C PHE A 168 -16.38 10.52 -16.08
N ILE A 169 -16.81 10.43 -14.82
CA ILE A 169 -17.46 11.54 -14.12
C ILE A 169 -16.47 12.70 -13.93
N LYS A 170 -15.24 12.43 -13.49
CA LYS A 170 -14.20 13.46 -13.30
C LYS A 170 -13.93 14.20 -14.60
N ASN A 171 -13.67 13.48 -15.69
CA ASN A 171 -13.36 14.07 -16.98
C ASN A 171 -14.54 14.86 -17.57
N THR A 172 -15.77 14.36 -17.41
CA THR A 172 -16.99 15.03 -17.84
C THR A 172 -17.18 16.33 -17.08
N VAL A 173 -17.15 16.30 -15.75
CA VAL A 173 -17.32 17.49 -14.91
C VAL A 173 -16.21 18.50 -15.15
N CYS A 174 -14.95 18.08 -15.21
CA CYS A 174 -13.83 18.96 -15.53
C CYS A 174 -13.98 19.58 -16.92
N GLY A 175 -14.41 18.80 -17.91
CA GLY A 175 -14.64 19.32 -19.27
C GLY A 175 -15.76 20.37 -19.32
N MET A 176 -16.87 20.10 -18.62
CA MET A 176 -17.97 21.07 -18.50
C MET A 176 -17.53 22.36 -17.82
N LEU A 177 -16.81 22.27 -16.69
CA LEU A 177 -16.36 23.43 -15.95
C LEU A 177 -15.31 24.27 -16.72
N LYS A 178 -14.39 23.62 -17.44
CA LYS A 178 -13.41 24.30 -18.31
C LYS A 178 -14.06 25.08 -19.46
N SER A 179 -15.29 24.74 -19.85
CA SER A 179 -16.03 25.47 -20.86
C SER A 179 -16.69 26.75 -20.33
N LEU A 180 -16.73 26.93 -19.02
CA LEU A 180 -17.30 28.11 -18.38
C LEU A 180 -16.32 29.30 -18.44
N LYS A 181 -16.84 30.48 -18.68
CA LYS A 181 -16.04 31.71 -18.72
C LYS A 181 -15.50 32.05 -17.34
N GLY A 182 -14.17 32.21 -17.20
CA GLY A 182 -13.51 32.57 -15.95
C GLY A 182 -12.98 31.35 -15.15
N VAL A 183 -12.97 30.16 -15.72
CA VAL A 183 -12.35 28.97 -15.13
C VAL A 183 -11.05 28.65 -15.90
N ASP A 184 -9.93 29.19 -15.42
CA ASP A 184 -8.61 28.98 -16.05
C ASP A 184 -7.87 27.76 -15.47
N GLU A 185 -7.94 27.53 -14.15
CA GLU A 185 -7.32 26.41 -13.46
C GLU A 185 -8.29 25.78 -12.47
N ILE A 186 -8.42 24.45 -12.51
CA ILE A 186 -9.27 23.69 -11.58
C ILE A 186 -8.37 22.94 -10.61
N LYS A 187 -8.39 23.32 -9.32
CA LYS A 187 -7.64 22.67 -8.22
C LYS A 187 -8.53 21.73 -7.42
N ASP A 188 -9.77 22.14 -7.18
CA ASP A 188 -10.79 21.36 -6.50
C ASP A 188 -12.18 21.67 -7.04
N ILE A 189 -13.12 20.75 -6.87
CA ILE A 189 -14.50 20.88 -7.31
C ILE A 189 -15.40 20.37 -6.19
N GLU A 190 -16.35 21.20 -5.76
CA GLU A 190 -17.46 20.79 -4.91
C GLU A 190 -18.78 21.03 -5.66
N ILE A 191 -19.61 19.99 -5.77
CA ILE A 191 -20.93 20.09 -6.39
C ILE A 191 -21.96 19.59 -5.39
N ARG A 192 -22.95 20.42 -5.08
CA ARG A 192 -24.12 20.08 -4.26
C ARG A 192 -25.40 20.36 -5.01
N PHE A 193 -26.35 19.44 -4.94
CA PHE A 193 -27.74 19.71 -5.30
C PHE A 193 -28.66 19.13 -4.24
N GLU A 194 -29.72 19.82 -3.95
CA GLU A 194 -30.85 19.36 -3.15
C GLU A 194 -32.04 19.19 -4.08
N MET A 195 -32.74 18.04 -3.96
CA MET A 195 -33.91 17.73 -4.77
C MET A 195 -35.16 17.77 -3.91
#